data_f31e7ab56385a48341092a57d7664c31
#
_entry.id   f31e7ab56385a48341092a57d7664c31
#
_cell.length_a   1.000
_cell.length_b   1.000
_cell.length_c   1.000
_cell.angle_alpha   90.00
_cell.angle_beta   90.00
_cell.angle_gamma   90.00
#
_symmetry.space_group_name_H-M   'P 1'
#
loop_
_entity.id
_entity.type
_entity.pdbx_description
1 polymer ?
#
loop_
_entity_poly.entity_id
_entity_poly.type
_entity_poly.pdbx_seq_one_letter_code
_entity_poly.pdbx_strand_id
1 'polypeptide(L)'
;MNLKNKLKGFPTIYYTNLDHRNDRREYMETQFDYWGIKDYRRVSSSKYLSTEEEKWEHLVLDETLLFGSAAVANSITHIEMIKNWLETTDDEYMVMMEDDYDLSLIEYWNFDWEYLMNQIPINWDSVLLGFENKEYIPFFLHPFNYNHSFGPCLINRDYAKKIVKLHYFDGKFKLNIKINDERLKKVFGMADCFIPHSGVTYAIPLITNNPDFGSDYDLNGEPRGWFKECRDLYYEWWQKEHHKFTLNEFFNYGKPNDGGMVRHLKYMNKIKTIAYL
;
A
#
# COMPACT_ATOMS: atom_id res chain seq x y z
N MET A 1 -17.60 14.29 13.63
CA MET A 1 -17.99 12.94 13.12
C MET A 1 -17.63 11.92 14.20
N ASN A 2 -18.48 10.91 14.45
CA ASN A 2 -18.13 9.85 15.39
C ASN A 2 -17.04 8.98 14.75
N LEU A 3 -15.94 8.74 15.47
CA LEU A 3 -14.77 7.99 14.95
C LEU A 3 -15.17 6.63 14.34
N LYS A 4 -16.08 5.90 15.01
CA LYS A 4 -16.58 4.59 14.54
C LYS A 4 -17.35 4.64 13.22
N ASN A 5 -17.87 5.79 12.83
CA ASN A 5 -18.59 5.95 11.58
C ASN A 5 -17.68 6.25 10.38
N LYS A 6 -16.43 6.64 10.63
CA LYS A 6 -15.48 6.96 9.54
C LYS A 6 -15.17 5.76 8.66
N LEU A 7 -15.20 4.56 9.22
CA LEU A 7 -14.89 3.31 8.51
C LEU A 7 -16.14 2.50 8.15
N LYS A 8 -17.34 3.10 8.21
CA LYS A 8 -18.56 2.39 7.77
C LYS A 8 -18.44 1.99 6.29
N GLY A 9 -18.61 0.70 6.01
CA GLY A 9 -18.46 0.14 4.66
C GLY A 9 -16.99 -0.08 4.22
N PHE A 10 -16.05 0.01 5.16
CA PHE A 10 -14.64 -0.33 4.89
C PHE A 10 -14.54 -1.80 4.49
N PRO A 11 -13.82 -2.15 3.41
CA PRO A 11 -13.69 -3.53 2.95
C PRO A 11 -12.94 -4.41 3.95
N THR A 12 -13.09 -5.73 3.77
CA THR A 12 -12.28 -6.70 4.50
C THR A 12 -10.79 -6.43 4.31
N ILE A 13 -10.05 -6.37 5.41
CA ILE A 13 -8.61 -6.23 5.41
C ILE A 13 -7.96 -7.60 5.30
N TYR A 14 -7.03 -7.75 4.38
CA TYR A 14 -6.11 -8.88 4.31
C TYR A 14 -4.71 -8.37 4.62
N TYR A 15 -4.11 -8.84 5.72
CA TYR A 15 -2.76 -8.41 6.08
C TYR A 15 -1.77 -9.57 6.14
N THR A 16 -0.59 -9.33 5.57
CA THR A 16 0.50 -10.32 5.59
C THR A 16 1.29 -10.20 6.88
N ASN A 17 1.66 -11.33 7.47
CA ASN A 17 2.45 -11.36 8.70
C ASN A 17 3.27 -12.64 8.76
N LEU A 18 4.52 -12.54 9.21
CA LEU A 18 5.38 -13.68 9.49
C LEU A 18 4.95 -14.37 10.79
N ASP A 19 4.92 -15.71 10.81
CA ASP A 19 4.37 -16.48 11.95
C ASP A 19 5.12 -16.22 13.26
N HIS A 20 6.40 -15.89 13.20
CA HIS A 20 7.19 -15.57 14.38
C HIS A 20 7.06 -14.11 14.86
N ARG A 21 6.47 -13.22 14.05
CA ARG A 21 6.27 -11.80 14.38
C ARG A 21 4.93 -11.59 15.11
N ASN A 22 4.84 -12.22 16.29
CA ASN A 22 3.67 -12.06 17.16
C ASN A 22 3.49 -10.62 17.65
N ASP A 23 4.57 -9.89 17.84
CA ASP A 23 4.60 -8.46 18.20
C ASP A 23 3.83 -7.60 17.18
N ARG A 24 4.10 -7.76 15.89
CA ARG A 24 3.42 -7.05 14.80
C ARG A 24 1.96 -7.50 14.66
N ARG A 25 1.71 -8.79 14.81
CA ARG A 25 0.34 -9.33 14.78
C ARG A 25 -0.52 -8.70 15.87
N GLU A 26 -0.06 -8.71 17.12
CA GLU A 26 -0.77 -8.11 18.26
C GLU A 26 -1.00 -6.61 18.05
N TYR A 27 -0.01 -5.91 17.50
CA TYR A 27 -0.11 -4.51 17.15
C TYR A 27 -1.23 -4.25 16.14
N MET A 28 -1.31 -4.99 15.04
CA MET A 28 -2.35 -4.83 14.02
C MET A 28 -3.73 -5.16 14.58
N GLU A 29 -3.89 -6.29 15.28
CA GLU A 29 -5.17 -6.73 15.83
C GLU A 29 -5.66 -5.75 16.92
N THR A 30 -4.77 -5.15 17.70
CA THR A 30 -5.11 -4.09 18.67
C THR A 30 -5.66 -2.84 17.97
N GLN A 31 -5.05 -2.42 16.86
CA GLN A 31 -5.56 -1.30 16.07
C GLN A 31 -6.93 -1.61 15.46
N PHE A 32 -7.12 -2.82 14.91
CA PHE A 32 -8.40 -3.22 14.35
C PHE A 32 -9.52 -3.17 15.39
N ASP A 33 -9.25 -3.66 16.59
CA ASP A 33 -10.20 -3.58 17.70
C ASP A 33 -10.51 -2.14 18.11
N TYR A 34 -9.48 -1.29 18.21
CA TYR A 34 -9.65 0.13 18.55
C TYR A 34 -10.56 0.86 17.54
N TRP A 35 -10.33 0.63 16.25
CA TRP A 35 -11.10 1.25 15.17
C TRP A 35 -12.43 0.54 14.89
N GLY A 36 -12.71 -0.59 15.55
CA GLY A 36 -13.92 -1.39 15.36
C GLY A 36 -13.96 -2.13 14.02
N ILE A 37 -12.81 -2.37 13.40
CA ILE A 37 -12.66 -3.20 12.22
C ILE A 37 -12.82 -4.66 12.65
N LYS A 38 -13.88 -5.32 12.16
CA LYS A 38 -14.17 -6.72 12.51
C LYS A 38 -13.85 -7.68 11.38
N ASP A 39 -13.85 -7.18 10.16
CA ASP A 39 -13.61 -7.99 8.97
C ASP A 39 -12.15 -7.85 8.54
N TYR A 40 -11.33 -8.76 9.07
CA TYR A 40 -9.93 -8.88 8.67
C TYR A 40 -9.47 -10.35 8.60
N ARG A 41 -8.46 -10.61 7.80
CA ARG A 41 -7.86 -11.92 7.61
C ARG A 41 -6.34 -11.81 7.64
N ARG A 42 -5.71 -12.56 8.53
CA ARG A 42 -4.27 -12.71 8.55
C ARG A 42 -3.84 -13.73 7.48
N VAL A 43 -2.83 -13.39 6.71
CA VAL A 43 -2.19 -14.27 5.71
C VAL A 43 -0.75 -14.52 6.14
N SER A 44 -0.37 -15.78 6.34
CA SER A 44 1.00 -16.12 6.72
C SER A 44 1.96 -15.94 5.55
N SER A 45 2.96 -15.08 5.69
CA SER A 45 4.06 -14.93 4.74
C SER A 45 5.17 -15.96 4.97
N SER A 46 5.14 -16.69 6.08
CA SER A 46 6.17 -17.70 6.44
C SER A 46 6.16 -18.91 5.51
N LYS A 47 5.02 -19.21 4.87
CA LYS A 47 4.83 -20.36 3.98
C LYS A 47 5.85 -20.41 2.85
N TYR A 48 6.20 -19.24 2.30
CA TYR A 48 7.11 -19.11 1.16
C TYR A 48 8.50 -18.60 1.53
N LEU A 49 8.72 -18.27 2.81
CA LEU A 49 10.01 -17.83 3.28
C LEU A 49 10.97 -19.04 3.32
N SER A 50 11.98 -19.02 2.46
CA SER A 50 13.01 -20.05 2.40
C SER A 50 14.37 -19.41 2.17
N THR A 51 15.40 -19.97 2.79
CA THR A 51 16.79 -19.63 2.53
C THR A 51 17.40 -20.41 1.36
N GLU A 52 16.67 -21.39 0.81
CA GLU A 52 17.11 -22.27 -0.26
C GLU A 52 16.41 -21.90 -1.56
N GLU A 53 17.13 -21.40 -2.57
CA GLU A 53 16.59 -21.04 -3.88
C GLU A 53 15.87 -22.19 -4.58
N GLU A 54 16.32 -23.43 -4.39
CA GLU A 54 15.73 -24.65 -4.94
C GLU A 54 14.24 -24.84 -4.58
N LYS A 55 13.77 -24.24 -3.47
CA LYS A 55 12.36 -24.40 -3.02
C LYS A 55 11.35 -23.65 -3.87
N TRP A 56 11.74 -22.68 -4.69
CA TRP A 56 10.82 -21.94 -5.55
C TRP A 56 10.84 -22.36 -7.01
N GLU A 57 11.86 -23.08 -7.48
CA GLU A 57 11.98 -23.50 -8.87
C GLU A 57 10.72 -24.23 -9.39
N HIS A 58 10.05 -24.98 -8.50
CA HIS A 58 8.79 -25.65 -8.84
C HIS A 58 7.57 -24.74 -8.75
N LEU A 59 7.64 -23.58 -8.06
CA LEU A 59 6.54 -22.64 -7.86
C LEU A 59 6.58 -21.43 -8.80
N VAL A 60 7.76 -21.05 -9.27
CA VAL A 60 7.97 -19.84 -10.08
C VAL A 60 8.32 -20.22 -11.51
N LEU A 61 7.73 -19.51 -12.48
CA LEU A 61 7.96 -19.72 -13.93
C LEU A 61 9.20 -18.99 -14.45
N ASP A 62 9.76 -18.06 -13.67
CA ASP A 62 10.86 -17.21 -14.10
C ASP A 62 12.20 -17.94 -13.98
N GLU A 63 12.98 -17.92 -15.04
CA GLU A 63 14.30 -18.60 -15.08
C GLU A 63 15.34 -17.90 -14.19
N THR A 64 15.14 -16.60 -13.91
CA THR A 64 16.05 -15.83 -13.07
C THR A 64 15.26 -14.88 -12.17
N LEU A 65 15.39 -15.04 -10.87
CA LEU A 65 14.87 -14.12 -9.89
C LEU A 65 15.94 -13.08 -9.54
N LEU A 66 15.60 -11.81 -9.71
CA LEU A 66 16.53 -10.69 -9.50
C LEU A 66 16.56 -10.18 -8.06
N PHE A 67 15.84 -10.86 -7.13
CA PHE A 67 15.65 -10.39 -5.75
C PHE A 67 15.88 -11.51 -4.75
N GLY A 68 16.15 -11.09 -3.49
CA GLY A 68 16.33 -12.03 -2.40
C GLY A 68 15.04 -12.79 -2.04
N SER A 69 15.23 -13.86 -1.28
CA SER A 69 14.18 -14.81 -0.89
C SER A 69 12.96 -14.16 -0.23
N ALA A 70 13.16 -13.16 0.61
CA ALA A 70 12.07 -12.46 1.29
C ALA A 70 11.15 -11.72 0.29
N ALA A 71 11.72 -11.07 -0.72
CA ALA A 71 10.94 -10.37 -1.74
C ALA A 71 10.12 -11.32 -2.62
N VAL A 72 10.69 -12.48 -2.97
CA VAL A 72 9.98 -13.54 -3.71
C VAL A 72 8.83 -14.09 -2.87
N ALA A 73 9.08 -14.44 -1.61
CA ALA A 73 8.06 -14.93 -0.70
C ALA A 73 6.91 -13.95 -0.51
N ASN A 74 7.22 -12.67 -0.32
CA ASN A 74 6.23 -11.60 -0.21
C ASN A 74 5.38 -11.48 -1.47
N SER A 75 6.02 -11.48 -2.64
CA SER A 75 5.32 -11.37 -3.93
C SER A 75 4.38 -12.55 -4.18
N ILE A 76 4.81 -13.77 -3.91
CA ILE A 76 3.97 -14.98 -4.00
C ILE A 76 2.78 -14.87 -3.02
N THR A 77 3.06 -14.45 -1.78
CA THR A 77 2.02 -14.30 -0.75
C THR A 77 0.93 -13.33 -1.19
N HIS A 78 1.30 -12.19 -1.78
CA HIS A 78 0.32 -11.21 -2.27
C HIS A 78 -0.53 -11.75 -3.42
N ILE A 79 0.08 -12.45 -4.39
CA ILE A 79 -0.69 -13.05 -5.50
C ILE A 79 -1.63 -14.15 -4.98
N GLU A 80 -1.15 -15.01 -4.08
CA GLU A 80 -1.98 -16.06 -3.48
C GLU A 80 -3.13 -15.47 -2.66
N MET A 81 -2.87 -14.42 -1.89
CA MET A 81 -3.88 -13.70 -1.12
C MET A 81 -4.99 -13.16 -2.03
N ILE A 82 -4.63 -12.49 -3.12
CA ILE A 82 -5.59 -11.98 -4.11
C ILE A 82 -6.38 -13.12 -4.75
N LYS A 83 -5.70 -14.21 -5.14
CA LYS A 83 -6.33 -15.39 -5.72
C LYS A 83 -7.34 -16.02 -4.75
N ASN A 84 -6.94 -16.25 -3.50
CA ASN A 84 -7.80 -16.84 -2.48
C ASN A 84 -9.03 -15.95 -2.20
N TRP A 85 -8.85 -14.63 -2.16
CA TRP A 85 -9.97 -13.70 -2.02
C TRP A 85 -10.98 -13.86 -3.16
N LEU A 86 -10.53 -13.92 -4.41
CA LEU A 86 -11.40 -14.12 -5.58
C LEU A 86 -12.16 -15.44 -5.53
N GLU A 87 -11.54 -16.50 -4.99
CA GLU A 87 -12.13 -17.85 -4.93
C GLU A 87 -13.09 -18.03 -3.74
N THR A 88 -12.94 -17.24 -2.68
CA THR A 88 -13.66 -17.47 -1.42
C THR A 88 -14.68 -16.40 -1.06
N THR A 89 -14.74 -15.30 -1.81
CA THR A 89 -15.69 -14.20 -1.56
C THR A 89 -16.30 -13.69 -2.86
N ASP A 90 -17.41 -12.94 -2.73
CA ASP A 90 -18.03 -12.18 -3.81
C ASP A 90 -17.88 -10.66 -3.58
N ASP A 91 -17.05 -10.23 -2.64
CA ASP A 91 -16.83 -8.83 -2.31
C ASP A 91 -16.30 -8.06 -3.53
N GLU A 92 -16.74 -6.81 -3.70
CA GLU A 92 -16.30 -5.96 -4.81
C GLU A 92 -14.89 -5.39 -4.60
N TYR A 93 -14.48 -5.24 -3.34
CA TYR A 93 -13.23 -4.59 -2.94
C TYR A 93 -12.55 -5.37 -1.83
N MET A 94 -11.21 -5.30 -1.79
CA MET A 94 -10.42 -5.69 -0.62
C MET A 94 -9.36 -4.63 -0.33
N VAL A 95 -8.97 -4.54 0.93
CA VAL A 95 -7.76 -3.82 1.36
C VAL A 95 -6.69 -4.83 1.72
N MET A 96 -5.53 -4.72 1.10
CA MET A 96 -4.35 -5.50 1.46
C MET A 96 -3.30 -4.60 2.11
N MET A 97 -2.56 -5.12 3.10
CA MET A 97 -1.47 -4.41 3.77
C MET A 97 -0.46 -5.38 4.39
N GLU A 98 0.68 -4.87 4.79
CA GLU A 98 1.65 -5.59 5.63
C GLU A 98 1.36 -5.31 7.12
N ASP A 99 2.09 -5.97 8.00
CA ASP A 99 1.83 -5.99 9.45
C ASP A 99 2.50 -4.87 10.25
N ASP A 100 3.00 -3.85 9.57
CA ASP A 100 3.69 -2.70 10.18
C ASP A 100 3.03 -1.35 9.88
N TYR A 101 1.76 -1.34 9.46
CA TYR A 101 1.04 -0.10 9.19
C TYR A 101 0.33 0.45 10.42
N ASP A 102 0.30 1.79 10.51
CA ASP A 102 -0.31 2.59 11.58
C ASP A 102 -1.59 3.26 11.08
N LEU A 103 -2.72 2.88 11.70
CA LEU A 103 -4.05 3.37 11.38
C LEU A 103 -4.45 4.63 12.16
N SER A 104 -3.59 5.17 13.01
CA SER A 104 -3.96 6.28 13.91
C SER A 104 -4.31 7.56 13.17
N LEU A 105 -3.84 7.75 11.92
CA LEU A 105 -4.22 8.89 11.09
C LEU A 105 -5.71 8.97 10.78
N ILE A 106 -6.45 7.87 10.91
CA ILE A 106 -7.92 7.85 10.77
C ILE A 106 -8.57 8.87 11.71
N GLU A 107 -7.97 9.14 12.87
CA GLU A 107 -8.47 10.15 13.81
C GLU A 107 -8.62 11.53 13.16
N TYR A 108 -7.72 11.87 12.27
CA TYR A 108 -7.67 13.20 11.64
C TYR A 108 -8.50 13.34 10.37
N TRP A 109 -9.00 12.22 9.79
CA TRP A 109 -9.84 12.32 8.58
C TRP A 109 -11.09 13.14 8.86
N ASN A 110 -11.36 14.14 8.02
CA ASN A 110 -12.55 14.97 8.08
C ASN A 110 -13.65 14.50 7.11
N PHE A 111 -13.54 13.28 6.63
CA PHE A 111 -14.46 12.54 5.77
C PHE A 111 -14.60 11.10 6.28
N ASP A 112 -15.56 10.36 5.73
CA ASP A 112 -15.73 8.93 5.96
C ASP A 112 -15.35 8.11 4.72
N TRP A 113 -15.35 6.80 4.88
CA TRP A 113 -14.98 5.86 3.82
C TRP A 113 -15.91 5.97 2.60
N GLU A 114 -17.22 6.13 2.81
CA GLU A 114 -18.18 6.28 1.72
C GLU A 114 -17.89 7.54 0.89
N TYR A 115 -17.56 8.65 1.54
CA TYR A 115 -17.16 9.86 0.87
C TYR A 115 -15.89 9.65 0.02
N LEU A 116 -14.86 9.00 0.58
CA LEU A 116 -13.63 8.64 -0.15
C LEU A 116 -13.94 7.86 -1.42
N MET A 117 -14.72 6.78 -1.31
CA MET A 117 -15.06 5.91 -2.44
C MET A 117 -15.76 6.66 -3.57
N ASN A 118 -16.58 7.66 -3.24
CA ASN A 118 -17.26 8.51 -4.20
C ASN A 118 -16.33 9.55 -4.87
N GLN A 119 -15.13 9.78 -4.35
CA GLN A 119 -14.16 10.73 -4.92
C GLN A 119 -13.12 10.06 -5.82
N ILE A 120 -12.94 8.75 -5.71
CA ILE A 120 -12.00 8.02 -6.56
C ILE A 120 -12.49 8.07 -8.02
N PRO A 121 -11.62 8.37 -9.00
CA PRO A 121 -11.99 8.39 -10.42
C PRO A 121 -12.56 7.06 -10.90
N ILE A 122 -13.58 7.08 -11.75
CA ILE A 122 -14.37 5.89 -12.16
C ILE A 122 -13.53 4.73 -12.72
N ASN A 123 -12.41 5.04 -13.34
CA ASN A 123 -11.56 4.04 -14.02
C ASN A 123 -10.41 3.51 -13.16
N TRP A 124 -10.51 3.61 -11.84
CA TRP A 124 -9.46 3.10 -10.97
C TRP A 124 -9.44 1.56 -10.90
N ASP A 125 -8.24 1.01 -10.84
CA ASP A 125 -7.96 -0.41 -10.61
C ASP A 125 -7.51 -0.63 -9.16
N SER A 126 -6.64 0.25 -8.66
CA SER A 126 -6.14 0.21 -7.28
C SER A 126 -5.92 1.61 -6.71
N VAL A 127 -5.92 1.70 -5.37
CA VAL A 127 -5.61 2.93 -4.64
C VAL A 127 -4.67 2.60 -3.49
N LEU A 128 -3.46 3.17 -3.52
CA LEU A 128 -2.58 3.15 -2.37
C LEU A 128 -3.12 4.11 -1.31
N LEU A 129 -3.47 3.59 -0.15
CA LEU A 129 -3.98 4.36 0.99
C LEU A 129 -2.85 4.92 1.86
N GLY A 130 -1.62 4.53 1.58
CA GLY A 130 -0.40 4.99 2.19
C GLY A 130 0.80 4.60 1.33
N PHE A 131 1.86 5.37 1.40
CA PHE A 131 3.08 5.14 0.65
C PHE A 131 4.22 5.97 1.26
N GLU A 132 5.44 5.53 1.10
CA GLU A 132 6.63 6.29 1.46
C GLU A 132 7.33 6.78 0.18
N ASN A 133 7.96 7.94 0.28
CA ASN A 133 8.75 8.50 -0.80
C ASN A 133 9.91 9.32 -0.25
N LYS A 134 11.13 9.05 -0.74
CA LYS A 134 12.35 9.75 -0.31
C LYS A 134 12.42 11.20 -0.80
N GLU A 135 11.72 11.53 -1.88
CA GLU A 135 11.80 12.86 -2.49
C GLU A 135 10.73 13.79 -1.95
N TYR A 136 9.46 13.36 -1.99
CA TYR A 136 8.32 14.14 -1.49
C TYR A 136 7.06 13.29 -1.41
N ILE A 137 6.13 13.69 -0.55
CA ILE A 137 4.83 13.06 -0.39
C ILE A 137 3.74 14.07 -0.82
N PRO A 138 2.99 13.78 -1.90
CA PRO A 138 1.81 14.57 -2.25
C PRO A 138 0.66 14.28 -1.28
N PHE A 139 0.18 15.28 -0.56
CA PHE A 139 -0.90 15.14 0.42
C PHE A 139 -2.29 15.42 -0.19
N PHE A 140 -2.63 14.69 -1.24
CA PHE A 140 -3.92 14.73 -1.91
C PHE A 140 -4.07 13.48 -2.78
N LEU A 141 -5.29 13.18 -3.22
CA LEU A 141 -5.52 12.08 -4.18
C LEU A 141 -4.85 12.43 -5.52
N HIS A 142 -3.97 11.56 -6.01
CA HIS A 142 -3.23 11.76 -7.25
C HIS A 142 -2.97 10.44 -7.98
N PRO A 143 -2.67 10.45 -9.28
CA PRO A 143 -2.20 9.27 -9.99
C PRO A 143 -0.92 8.75 -9.35
N PHE A 144 -0.79 7.44 -9.27
CA PHE A 144 0.39 6.78 -8.70
C PHE A 144 1.68 7.26 -9.37
N ASN A 145 2.70 7.48 -8.56
CA ASN A 145 4.04 7.82 -9.01
C ASN A 145 4.99 6.65 -8.71
N TYR A 146 5.79 6.24 -9.68
CA TYR A 146 6.75 5.13 -9.57
C TYR A 146 7.77 5.26 -8.42
N ASN A 147 7.95 6.46 -7.87
CA ASN A 147 8.81 6.69 -6.69
C ASN A 147 8.14 6.35 -5.36
N HIS A 148 6.84 5.99 -5.36
CA HIS A 148 6.15 5.58 -4.16
C HIS A 148 6.49 4.13 -3.81
N SER A 149 6.74 3.85 -2.53
CA SER A 149 6.75 2.48 -2.03
C SER A 149 5.34 1.90 -2.09
N PHE A 150 5.25 0.59 -2.05
CA PHE A 150 3.96 -0.08 -1.86
C PHE A 150 3.52 0.08 -0.39
N GLY A 151 2.23 0.36 -0.21
CA GLY A 151 1.60 0.50 1.09
C GLY A 151 0.24 -0.18 1.14
N PRO A 152 -0.60 0.12 2.14
CA PRO A 152 -1.96 -0.39 2.18
C PRO A 152 -2.68 -0.06 0.89
N CYS A 153 -3.21 -1.09 0.24
CA CYS A 153 -3.75 -0.98 -1.11
C CYS A 153 -5.20 -1.48 -1.18
N LEU A 154 -6.09 -0.60 -1.60
CA LEU A 154 -7.45 -0.95 -2.01
C LEU A 154 -7.41 -1.43 -3.46
N ILE A 155 -7.98 -2.59 -3.75
CA ILE A 155 -8.13 -3.09 -5.11
C ILE A 155 -9.59 -3.47 -5.39
N ASN A 156 -10.02 -3.28 -6.64
CA ASN A 156 -11.31 -3.77 -7.08
C ASN A 156 -11.21 -5.20 -7.65
N ARG A 157 -12.35 -5.87 -7.74
CA ARG A 157 -12.43 -7.28 -8.12
C ARG A 157 -11.96 -7.56 -9.55
N ASP A 158 -12.21 -6.65 -10.48
CA ASP A 158 -11.78 -6.84 -11.86
C ASP A 158 -10.27 -6.68 -12.02
N TYR A 159 -9.69 -5.78 -11.26
CA TYR A 159 -8.24 -5.66 -11.17
C TYR A 159 -7.59 -6.89 -10.54
N ALA A 160 -8.17 -7.42 -9.48
CA ALA A 160 -7.70 -8.66 -8.85
C ALA A 160 -7.67 -9.83 -9.86
N LYS A 161 -8.73 -10.01 -10.67
CA LYS A 161 -8.76 -11.00 -11.76
C LYS A 161 -7.63 -10.77 -12.75
N LYS A 162 -7.36 -9.51 -13.11
CA LYS A 162 -6.27 -9.14 -14.00
C LYS A 162 -4.90 -9.51 -13.42
N ILE A 163 -4.64 -9.19 -12.14
CA ILE A 163 -3.39 -9.57 -11.45
C ILE A 163 -3.21 -11.08 -11.46
N VAL A 164 -4.21 -11.86 -11.06
CA VAL A 164 -4.11 -13.32 -11.06
C VAL A 164 -3.84 -13.85 -12.48
N LYS A 165 -4.52 -13.34 -13.49
CA LYS A 165 -4.29 -13.72 -14.89
C LYS A 165 -2.87 -13.39 -15.38
N LEU A 166 -2.26 -12.34 -14.89
CA LEU A 166 -0.90 -11.93 -15.29
C LEU A 166 0.19 -12.71 -14.54
N HIS A 167 -0.09 -13.13 -13.33
CA HIS A 167 0.92 -13.62 -12.40
C HIS A 167 0.77 -15.07 -11.95
N TYR A 168 -0.31 -15.77 -12.34
CA TYR A 168 -0.55 -17.14 -11.93
C TYR A 168 -0.99 -18.02 -13.12
N PHE A 169 -0.22 -19.09 -13.42
CA PHE A 169 -0.46 -20.02 -14.54
C PHE A 169 -0.17 -21.45 -14.10
N ASP A 170 -1.13 -22.35 -14.28
CA ASP A 170 -0.97 -23.79 -14.06
C ASP A 170 -0.31 -24.17 -12.73
N GLY A 171 -0.72 -23.51 -11.64
CA GLY A 171 -0.17 -23.77 -10.32
C GLY A 171 1.14 -23.05 -10.01
N LYS A 172 1.67 -22.24 -10.94
CA LYS A 172 2.94 -21.52 -10.81
C LYS A 172 2.77 -20.01 -10.88
N PHE A 173 3.67 -19.29 -10.21
CA PHE A 173 3.72 -17.83 -10.18
C PHE A 173 4.68 -17.30 -11.23
N LYS A 174 4.30 -16.21 -11.89
CA LYS A 174 5.16 -15.45 -12.80
C LYS A 174 5.38 -14.07 -12.21
N LEU A 175 6.58 -13.82 -11.71
CA LEU A 175 6.92 -12.59 -11.00
C LEU A 175 7.54 -11.54 -11.93
N ASN A 176 8.36 -11.96 -12.90
CA ASN A 176 9.00 -11.05 -13.86
C ASN A 176 8.07 -10.76 -15.04
N ILE A 177 7.40 -9.62 -15.01
CA ILE A 177 6.64 -9.12 -16.16
C ILE A 177 7.46 -8.03 -16.84
N LYS A 178 7.59 -8.12 -18.17
CA LYS A 178 8.20 -7.05 -18.97
C LYS A 178 7.25 -5.85 -19.02
N ILE A 179 7.50 -4.84 -18.23
CA ILE A 179 6.87 -3.52 -18.38
C ILE A 179 7.77 -2.70 -19.32
N ASN A 180 7.15 -2.02 -20.29
CA ASN A 180 7.89 -1.19 -21.28
C ASN A 180 8.38 0.15 -20.70
N ASP A 181 8.60 0.26 -19.41
CA ASP A 181 9.18 1.45 -18.77
C ASP A 181 10.64 1.21 -18.41
N GLU A 182 11.54 1.95 -19.05
CA GLU A 182 12.99 1.81 -18.84
C GLU A 182 13.43 2.09 -17.40
N ARG A 183 12.68 2.92 -16.68
CA ARG A 183 12.93 3.26 -15.26
C ARG A 183 12.70 2.08 -14.33
N LEU A 184 11.84 1.15 -14.74
CA LEU A 184 11.38 0.02 -13.95
C LEU A 184 12.08 -1.30 -14.29
N LYS A 185 12.96 -1.33 -15.30
CA LYS A 185 13.64 -2.55 -15.79
C LYS A 185 14.43 -3.35 -14.74
N LYS A 186 14.65 -2.79 -13.54
CA LYS A 186 15.47 -3.41 -12.48
C LYS A 186 14.68 -3.89 -11.27
N VAL A 187 13.35 -3.69 -11.22
CA VAL A 187 12.58 -3.81 -9.98
C VAL A 187 11.37 -4.77 -10.13
N PHE A 188 11.31 -5.54 -11.22
CA PHE A 188 10.21 -6.45 -11.51
C PHE A 188 10.23 -7.68 -10.64
N GLY A 189 9.05 -8.07 -10.17
CA GLY A 189 8.83 -9.26 -9.38
C GLY A 189 8.52 -8.99 -7.91
N MET A 190 8.70 -7.76 -7.43
CA MET A 190 8.24 -7.38 -6.10
C MET A 190 6.79 -6.90 -6.14
N ALA A 191 6.04 -7.18 -5.09
CA ALA A 191 4.65 -6.73 -4.93
C ALA A 191 4.52 -5.21 -5.13
N ASP A 192 5.46 -4.44 -4.60
CA ASP A 192 5.60 -3.00 -4.74
C ASP A 192 5.58 -2.52 -6.20
N CYS A 193 5.99 -3.38 -7.11
CA CYS A 193 6.09 -3.03 -8.52
C CYS A 193 4.91 -3.54 -9.32
N PHE A 194 4.57 -4.82 -9.24
CA PHE A 194 3.55 -5.34 -10.14
C PHE A 194 2.13 -4.93 -9.73
N ILE A 195 1.83 -4.79 -8.43
CA ILE A 195 0.49 -4.39 -8.00
C ILE A 195 0.15 -2.98 -8.47
N PRO A 196 0.93 -1.93 -8.19
CA PRO A 196 0.54 -0.59 -8.63
C PRO A 196 0.73 -0.34 -10.14
N HIS A 197 1.59 -1.11 -10.82
CA HIS A 197 1.91 -0.85 -12.23
C HIS A 197 1.11 -1.68 -13.25
N SER A 198 0.32 -2.65 -12.80
CA SER A 198 -0.47 -3.48 -13.72
C SER A 198 -1.82 -2.85 -14.10
N GLY A 199 -2.18 -1.70 -13.54
CA GLY A 199 -3.46 -1.03 -13.77
C GLY A 199 -3.42 0.48 -13.60
N VAL A 200 -4.62 1.07 -13.57
CA VAL A 200 -4.81 2.49 -13.24
C VAL A 200 -4.82 2.64 -11.73
N THR A 201 -3.71 3.10 -11.20
CA THR A 201 -3.50 3.25 -9.76
C THR A 201 -3.48 4.71 -9.34
N TYR A 202 -4.17 5.00 -8.26
CA TYR A 202 -4.11 6.28 -7.56
C TYR A 202 -3.42 6.10 -6.21
N ALA A 203 -3.00 7.18 -5.60
CA ALA A 203 -2.42 7.21 -4.27
C ALA A 203 -3.00 8.36 -3.44
N ILE A 204 -3.16 8.12 -2.15
CA ILE A 204 -3.69 9.08 -1.18
C ILE A 204 -3.06 8.80 0.20
N PRO A 205 -2.53 9.82 0.90
CA PRO A 205 -1.76 9.63 2.13
C PRO A 205 -2.66 9.53 3.37
N LEU A 206 -3.32 8.40 3.56
CA LEU A 206 -4.29 8.16 4.66
C LEU A 206 -3.74 7.30 5.79
N ILE A 207 -2.80 6.41 5.49
CA ILE A 207 -2.24 5.42 6.41
C ILE A 207 -0.71 5.52 6.29
N THR A 208 0.01 5.37 7.38
CA THR A 208 1.48 5.39 7.39
C THR A 208 2.03 4.11 7.98
N ASN A 209 3.32 3.84 7.78
CA ASN A 209 3.98 2.72 8.42
C ASN A 209 4.37 3.04 9.88
N ASN A 210 4.64 1.99 10.66
CA ASN A 210 5.30 2.09 11.95
C ASN A 210 6.78 1.69 11.83
N PRO A 211 7.71 2.65 11.72
CA PRO A 211 9.13 2.36 11.50
C PRO A 211 9.82 1.69 12.70
N ASP A 212 9.18 1.69 13.87
CA ASP A 212 9.79 1.15 15.10
C ASP A 212 9.92 -0.38 15.07
N PHE A 213 9.20 -1.05 14.17
CA PHE A 213 9.32 -2.51 13.97
C PHE A 213 10.54 -2.95 13.15
N GLY A 214 11.23 -2.04 12.48
CA GLY A 214 12.32 -2.39 11.57
C GLY A 214 11.81 -3.09 10.31
N SER A 215 12.71 -3.74 9.60
CA SER A 215 12.41 -4.47 8.35
C SER A 215 12.92 -5.89 8.42
N ASP A 216 12.07 -6.88 8.14
CA ASP A 216 12.48 -8.28 8.02
C ASP A 216 13.19 -8.57 6.68
N TYR A 217 13.25 -7.60 5.77
CA TYR A 217 14.06 -7.66 4.54
C TYR A 217 15.54 -7.33 4.78
N ASP A 218 15.84 -6.54 5.79
CA ASP A 218 17.21 -6.16 6.12
C ASP A 218 17.76 -7.10 7.19
N LEU A 219 18.85 -7.82 6.88
CA LEU A 219 19.49 -8.79 7.78
C LEU A 219 19.85 -8.21 9.16
N ASN A 220 19.91 -6.89 9.29
CA ASN A 220 20.21 -6.21 10.53
C ASN A 220 18.97 -5.72 11.29
N GLY A 221 17.76 -5.82 10.73
CA GLY A 221 16.51 -5.39 11.37
C GLY A 221 16.44 -3.89 11.72
N GLU A 222 17.37 -3.09 11.23
CA GLU A 222 17.47 -1.67 11.56
C GLU A 222 16.33 -0.87 10.92
N PRO A 223 15.67 0.02 11.67
CA PRO A 223 14.68 0.92 11.11
C PRO A 223 15.32 1.81 10.04
N ARG A 224 14.76 1.83 8.83
CA ARG A 224 15.23 2.77 7.80
C ARG A 224 14.85 4.18 8.22
N GLY A 225 15.83 5.05 8.50
CA GLY A 225 15.61 6.39 9.01
C GLY A 225 14.62 7.22 8.18
N TRP A 226 14.61 7.06 6.85
CA TRP A 226 13.69 7.77 5.97
C TRP A 226 12.22 7.31 6.09
N PHE A 227 11.93 6.10 6.57
CA PHE A 227 10.55 5.69 6.91
C PHE A 227 10.00 6.51 8.07
N LYS A 228 10.85 6.75 9.08
CA LYS A 228 10.49 7.59 10.20
C LYS A 228 10.22 9.04 9.75
N GLU A 229 11.05 9.58 8.87
CA GLU A 229 10.85 10.91 8.30
C GLU A 229 9.51 10.99 7.53
N CYS A 230 9.16 9.98 6.74
CA CYS A 230 7.88 9.91 6.06
C CYS A 230 6.71 9.88 7.06
N ARG A 231 6.76 9.03 8.09
CA ARG A 231 5.74 8.99 9.14
C ARG A 231 5.56 10.35 9.79
N ASP A 232 6.66 10.98 10.20
CA ASP A 232 6.62 12.26 10.90
C ASP A 232 6.00 13.37 10.00
N LEU A 233 6.28 13.34 8.68
CA LEU A 233 5.65 14.22 7.69
C LEU A 233 4.14 13.98 7.57
N TYR A 234 3.67 12.72 7.55
CA TYR A 234 2.25 12.39 7.55
C TYR A 234 1.55 12.96 8.79
N TYR A 235 2.11 12.73 9.98
CA TYR A 235 1.55 13.25 11.22
C TYR A 235 1.54 14.78 11.25
N GLU A 236 2.65 15.43 10.85
CA GLU A 236 2.72 16.88 10.80
C GLU A 236 1.63 17.45 9.88
N TRP A 237 1.45 16.90 8.70
CA TRP A 237 0.45 17.36 7.76
C TRP A 237 -0.97 17.14 8.27
N TRP A 238 -1.30 15.94 8.73
CA TRP A 238 -2.64 15.62 9.22
C TRP A 238 -2.98 16.40 10.50
N GLN A 239 -2.04 16.64 11.40
CA GLN A 239 -2.29 17.39 12.63
C GLN A 239 -2.36 18.90 12.42
N LYS A 240 -1.51 19.46 11.54
CA LYS A 240 -1.29 20.91 11.47
C LYS A 240 -1.73 21.56 10.17
N GLU A 241 -1.75 20.80 9.07
CA GLU A 241 -1.91 21.38 7.74
C GLU A 241 -3.24 21.02 7.05
N HIS A 242 -3.79 19.82 7.30
CA HIS A 242 -4.96 19.32 6.57
C HIS A 242 -6.16 20.28 6.60
N HIS A 243 -6.40 20.98 7.72
CA HIS A 243 -7.52 21.92 7.88
C HIS A 243 -7.40 23.18 7.02
N LYS A 244 -6.24 23.43 6.42
CA LYS A 244 -6.02 24.54 5.47
C LYS A 244 -6.51 24.22 4.05
N PHE A 245 -6.88 22.98 3.81
CA PHE A 245 -7.36 22.50 2.52
C PHE A 245 -8.82 22.06 2.62
N THR A 246 -9.60 22.39 1.62
CA THR A 246 -10.95 21.86 1.48
C THR A 246 -10.92 20.40 1.01
N LEU A 247 -12.01 19.66 1.23
CA LEU A 247 -12.13 18.30 0.69
C LEU A 247 -12.04 18.31 -0.85
N ASN A 248 -12.57 19.34 -1.49
CA ASN A 248 -12.46 19.46 -2.94
C ASN A 248 -11.00 19.61 -3.41
N GLU A 249 -10.16 20.35 -2.68
CA GLU A 249 -8.73 20.44 -2.99
C GLU A 249 -7.99 19.12 -2.74
N PHE A 250 -8.40 18.39 -1.70
CA PHE A 250 -7.78 17.13 -1.34
C PHE A 250 -8.11 16.00 -2.33
N PHE A 251 -9.34 15.96 -2.84
CA PHE A 251 -9.80 14.90 -3.74
C PHE A 251 -9.79 15.24 -5.23
N ASN A 252 -9.71 16.50 -5.62
CA ASN A 252 -9.81 16.95 -7.02
C ASN A 252 -8.50 17.52 -7.55
N TYR A 253 -7.38 16.93 -7.19
CA TYR A 253 -6.10 17.29 -7.77
C TYR A 253 -6.12 17.20 -9.30
N GLY A 254 -5.59 18.24 -9.98
CA GLY A 254 -5.46 18.27 -11.43
C GLY A 254 -6.61 18.96 -12.18
N LYS A 255 -7.60 19.52 -11.49
CA LYS A 255 -8.51 20.47 -12.13
C LYS A 255 -7.85 21.85 -12.22
N PRO A 256 -7.63 22.41 -13.43
CA PRO A 256 -6.74 23.56 -13.64
C PRO A 256 -7.16 24.87 -12.97
N ASN A 257 -8.37 24.99 -12.42
CA ASN A 257 -8.98 26.29 -12.12
C ASN A 257 -9.20 26.64 -10.65
N ASP A 258 -8.82 25.82 -9.67
CA ASP A 258 -9.31 26.06 -8.31
C ASP A 258 -8.26 26.53 -7.30
N GLY A 259 -7.08 26.96 -7.69
CA GLY A 259 -6.07 27.44 -6.73
C GLY A 259 -5.51 26.37 -5.76
N GLY A 260 -6.17 25.21 -5.63
CA GLY A 260 -5.73 24.07 -4.80
C GLY A 260 -4.39 23.51 -5.27
N MET A 261 -4.22 23.40 -6.58
CA MET A 261 -2.95 22.98 -7.17
C MET A 261 -1.77 23.88 -6.77
N VAL A 262 -1.98 25.19 -6.71
CA VAL A 262 -0.94 26.15 -6.28
C VAL A 262 -0.57 25.97 -4.82
N ARG A 263 -1.54 25.68 -3.96
CA ARG A 263 -1.26 25.41 -2.52
C ARG A 263 -0.50 24.11 -2.36
N HIS A 264 -0.92 23.04 -3.02
CA HIS A 264 -0.23 21.76 -3.01
C HIS A 264 1.21 21.87 -3.53
N LEU A 265 1.43 22.56 -4.63
CA LEU A 265 2.78 22.82 -5.16
C LEU A 265 3.65 23.61 -4.17
N LYS A 266 3.09 24.61 -3.49
CA LYS A 266 3.81 25.36 -2.45
C LYS A 266 4.16 24.47 -1.25
N TYR A 267 3.24 23.59 -0.84
CA TYR A 267 3.48 22.65 0.24
C TYR A 267 4.56 21.63 -0.14
N MET A 268 4.47 21.05 -1.34
CA MET A 268 5.47 20.13 -1.87
C MET A 268 6.86 20.75 -1.97
N ASN A 269 6.97 22.03 -2.38
CA ASN A 269 8.23 22.73 -2.39
C ASN A 269 8.81 22.92 -0.99
N LYS A 270 7.95 23.14 0.02
CA LYS A 270 8.37 23.21 1.42
C LYS A 270 8.90 21.86 1.92
N ILE A 271 8.22 20.75 1.58
CA ILE A 271 8.65 19.39 1.93
C ILE A 271 9.99 19.07 1.28
N LYS A 272 10.17 19.38 -0.01
CA LYS A 272 11.46 19.21 -0.68
C LYS A 272 12.60 19.89 0.07
N THR A 273 12.38 21.12 0.55
CA THR A 273 13.38 21.87 1.31
C THR A 273 13.72 21.19 2.64
N ILE A 274 12.75 20.55 3.29
CA ILE A 274 12.97 19.82 4.55
C ILE A 274 13.68 18.48 4.30
N ALA A 275 13.36 17.78 3.21
CA ALA A 275 13.97 16.49 2.90
C ALA A 275 15.45 16.59 2.42
N TYR A 276 15.94 17.78 2.11
CA TYR A 276 17.32 18.05 1.71
C TYR A 276 18.15 18.77 2.79
N LEU A 277 17.58 19.06 3.97
CA LEU A 277 18.26 19.58 5.14
C LEU A 277 18.52 18.47 6.16
#